data_47e827abdd0713ccbd9df9475a01afc8
#
_entry.id   47e827abdd0713ccbd9df9475a01afc8
#
_cell.length_a   1.000
_cell.length_b   1.000
_cell.length_c   1.000
_cell.angle_alpha   90.00
_cell.angle_beta   90.00
_cell.angle_gamma   90.00
#
_symmetry.space_group_name_H-M   'P 1'
#
loop_
_entity.id
_entity.type
_entity.pdbx_description
1 polymer ?
#
loop_
_entity_poly.entity_id
_entity_poly.type
_entity_poly.pdbx_seq_one_letter_code
_entity_poly.pdbx_strand_id
1 'polypeptide(L)'
;MKTIPLFDDFSLRSLRSGDAPAIFGAIDTQREHLGRWLPFVAATHRVEQTQEVVAGMLNDTANPVFTIRSGDAFAGLIGFKSADSTTRTIEIGYWLRSEFQGRGIMTSAVQALCRLAFEEMGMERIEIRLSLIHISE
;
A
#
# COMPACT_ATOMS: atom_id res chain seq x y z
N MET A 1 -11.56 -1.26 11.73
CA MET A 1 -10.62 -0.27 11.24
C MET A 1 -9.38 -0.23 12.11
N LYS A 2 -8.19 -0.08 11.54
CA LYS A 2 -6.97 -0.15 12.27
C LYS A 2 -6.04 0.98 11.92
N THR A 3 -5.36 1.54 12.90
CA THR A 3 -4.33 2.56 12.67
C THR A 3 -3.07 2.07 13.36
N ILE A 4 -1.94 2.07 12.63
CA ILE A 4 -0.68 1.63 13.17
C ILE A 4 0.29 2.79 13.09
N PRO A 5 0.74 3.35 14.21
CA PRO A 5 1.69 4.46 14.16
C PRO A 5 3.07 3.95 13.72
N LEU A 6 3.79 4.73 12.96
CA LEU A 6 5.13 4.37 12.50
C LEU A 6 6.16 5.21 13.29
N PHE A 7 6.41 6.45 12.86
CA PHE A 7 7.29 7.35 13.55
C PHE A 7 6.90 8.77 13.18
N ASP A 8 7.24 9.74 13.96
CA ASP A 8 6.85 11.14 13.77
C ASP A 8 5.33 11.19 13.56
N ASP A 9 4.83 11.80 12.50
CA ASP A 9 3.40 11.86 12.23
C ASP A 9 2.98 10.84 11.16
N PHE A 10 3.86 9.89 10.81
CA PHE A 10 3.53 8.89 9.82
C PHE A 10 2.79 7.71 10.46
N SER A 11 1.79 7.20 9.77
CA SER A 11 1.02 6.06 10.24
C SER A 11 0.42 5.28 9.08
N LEU A 12 -0.04 4.07 9.36
CA LEU A 12 -0.78 3.28 8.42
C LEU A 12 -2.22 3.28 8.89
N ARG A 13 -3.17 3.46 7.97
CA ARG A 13 -4.58 3.38 8.30
C ARG A 13 -5.24 2.40 7.35
N SER A 14 -6.15 1.58 7.85
CA SER A 14 -6.88 0.64 7.02
C SER A 14 -7.54 1.37 5.88
N LEU A 15 -7.49 0.79 4.67
CA LEU A 15 -8.08 1.39 3.49
C LEU A 15 -9.57 1.55 3.67
N ARG A 16 -10.14 2.63 3.15
CA ARG A 16 -11.57 2.88 3.17
C ARG A 16 -12.03 3.31 1.79
N SER A 17 -13.31 3.15 1.49
CA SER A 17 -13.84 3.54 0.19
C SER A 17 -13.62 5.02 -0.09
N GLY A 18 -13.64 5.86 0.94
CA GLY A 18 -13.40 7.29 0.78
C GLY A 18 -11.98 7.66 0.43
N ASP A 19 -11.04 6.70 0.39
CA ASP A 19 -9.66 6.99 0.04
C ASP A 19 -9.43 7.04 -1.46
N ALA A 20 -10.39 6.57 -2.28
CA ALA A 20 -10.21 6.52 -3.73
C ALA A 20 -9.83 7.86 -4.37
N PRO A 21 -10.45 8.99 -4.01
CA PRO A 21 -10.05 10.27 -4.61
C PRO A 21 -8.58 10.63 -4.32
N ALA A 22 -8.11 10.39 -3.10
CA ALA A 22 -6.73 10.70 -2.73
C ALA A 22 -5.75 9.79 -3.49
N ILE A 23 -6.10 8.52 -3.66
CA ILE A 23 -5.28 7.57 -4.40
C ILE A 23 -5.22 7.98 -5.87
N PHE A 24 -6.37 8.28 -6.46
CA PHE A 24 -6.41 8.70 -7.86
C PHE A 24 -5.63 10.00 -8.05
N GLY A 25 -5.77 10.96 -7.15
CA GLY A 25 -5.04 12.22 -7.22
C GLY A 25 -3.53 12.02 -7.19
N ALA A 26 -3.06 11.09 -6.36
CA ALA A 26 -1.64 10.79 -6.29
C ALA A 26 -1.14 10.15 -7.59
N ILE A 27 -1.92 9.23 -8.18
CA ILE A 27 -1.57 8.59 -9.43
C ILE A 27 -1.53 9.65 -10.53
N ASP A 28 -2.55 10.52 -10.59
CA ASP A 28 -2.68 11.48 -11.65
C ASP A 28 -1.59 12.56 -11.60
N THR A 29 -1.23 13.03 -10.39
CA THR A 29 -0.21 14.07 -10.26
C THR A 29 1.20 13.53 -10.42
N GLN A 30 1.41 12.22 -10.24
CA GLN A 30 2.73 11.62 -10.34
C GLN A 30 2.80 10.57 -11.45
N ARG A 31 1.99 10.76 -12.48
CA ARG A 31 1.80 9.78 -13.55
C ARG A 31 3.11 9.40 -14.23
N GLU A 32 3.96 10.37 -14.49
CA GLU A 32 5.22 10.10 -15.14
C GLU A 32 6.13 9.26 -14.24
N HIS A 33 6.22 9.61 -12.96
CA HIS A 33 7.07 8.91 -12.01
C HIS A 33 6.56 7.50 -11.75
N LEU A 34 5.28 7.36 -11.42
CA LEU A 34 4.70 6.07 -11.09
C LEU A 34 4.54 5.19 -12.32
N GLY A 35 4.29 5.76 -13.46
CA GLY A 35 4.06 5.00 -14.69
C GLY A 35 5.26 4.19 -15.15
N ARG A 36 6.45 4.53 -14.66
CA ARG A 36 7.63 3.77 -15.01
C ARG A 36 7.62 2.39 -14.36
N TRP A 37 6.94 2.27 -13.21
CA TRP A 37 7.02 1.07 -12.43
C TRP A 37 5.68 0.39 -12.24
N LEU A 38 4.58 1.09 -12.39
CA LEU A 38 3.25 0.59 -12.13
C LEU A 38 2.45 0.59 -13.43
N PRO A 39 2.32 -0.55 -14.09
CA PRO A 39 1.68 -0.62 -15.40
C PRO A 39 0.25 -0.10 -15.41
N PHE A 40 -0.48 -0.22 -14.30
CA PHE A 40 -1.86 0.20 -14.26
C PHE A 40 -2.04 1.72 -14.37
N VAL A 41 -0.98 2.50 -14.15
CA VAL A 41 -1.09 3.96 -14.19
C VAL A 41 -1.52 4.43 -15.58
N ALA A 42 -1.00 3.82 -16.63
CA ALA A 42 -1.35 4.20 -17.99
C ALA A 42 -2.84 3.97 -18.29
N ALA A 43 -3.45 2.99 -17.62
CA ALA A 43 -4.85 2.65 -17.84
C ALA A 43 -5.78 3.38 -16.89
N THR A 44 -5.26 4.09 -15.88
CA THR A 44 -6.09 4.74 -14.87
C THR A 44 -6.26 6.20 -15.24
N HIS A 45 -7.42 6.56 -15.77
CA HIS A 45 -7.69 7.92 -16.22
C HIS A 45 -8.81 8.61 -15.47
N ARG A 46 -9.60 7.88 -14.71
CA ARG A 46 -10.74 8.47 -14.02
C ARG A 46 -10.84 7.94 -12.58
N VAL A 47 -11.36 8.74 -11.68
CA VAL A 47 -11.50 8.35 -10.28
C VAL A 47 -12.40 7.12 -10.13
N GLU A 48 -13.36 6.92 -11.01
CA GLU A 48 -14.25 5.75 -10.93
C GLU A 48 -13.48 4.44 -11.08
N GLN A 49 -12.41 4.45 -11.86
CA GLN A 49 -11.57 3.26 -12.03
C GLN A 49 -10.87 2.95 -10.71
N THR A 50 -10.40 3.97 -10.00
CA THR A 50 -9.77 3.79 -8.70
C THR A 50 -10.80 3.34 -7.66
N GLN A 51 -12.04 3.83 -7.75
CA GLN A 51 -13.09 3.40 -6.85
C GLN A 51 -13.37 1.91 -6.99
N GLU A 52 -13.33 1.37 -8.22
CA GLU A 52 -13.54 -0.05 -8.45
C GLU A 52 -12.38 -0.88 -7.87
N VAL A 53 -11.16 -0.40 -8.02
CA VAL A 53 -9.97 -1.09 -7.50
C VAL A 53 -10.03 -1.11 -5.97
N VAL A 54 -10.39 0.01 -5.35
CA VAL A 54 -10.49 0.09 -3.89
C VAL A 54 -11.59 -0.84 -3.38
N ALA A 55 -12.74 -0.89 -4.07
CA ALA A 55 -13.83 -1.79 -3.70
C ALA A 55 -13.36 -3.26 -3.74
N GLY A 56 -12.60 -3.63 -4.76
CA GLY A 56 -12.05 -4.97 -4.86
C GLY A 56 -11.09 -5.29 -3.72
N MET A 57 -10.25 -4.33 -3.35
CA MET A 57 -9.33 -4.52 -2.24
C MET A 57 -10.08 -4.68 -0.92
N LEU A 58 -11.16 -3.89 -0.73
CA LEU A 58 -11.93 -3.97 0.50
C LEU A 58 -12.70 -5.30 0.61
N ASN A 59 -13.06 -5.91 -0.53
CA ASN A 59 -13.76 -7.17 -0.50
C ASN A 59 -12.81 -8.34 -0.23
N ASP A 60 -11.49 -8.15 -0.41
CA ASP A 60 -10.54 -9.22 -0.21
C ASP A 60 -10.03 -9.16 1.22
N THR A 61 -10.79 -9.71 2.17
CA THR A 61 -10.48 -9.61 3.58
C THR A 61 -9.25 -10.41 4.00
N ALA A 62 -8.79 -11.36 3.17
CA ALA A 62 -7.58 -12.12 3.48
C ALA A 62 -6.32 -11.31 3.21
N ASN A 63 -6.43 -10.22 2.44
CA ASN A 63 -5.28 -9.41 2.05
C ASN A 63 -5.54 -7.94 2.38
N PRO A 64 -5.44 -7.56 3.67
CA PRO A 64 -5.69 -6.17 4.07
C PRO A 64 -4.76 -5.17 3.41
N VAL A 65 -5.28 -4.00 3.08
CA VAL A 65 -4.52 -2.91 2.46
C VAL A 65 -4.63 -1.69 3.36
N PHE A 66 -3.55 -0.93 3.45
CA PHE A 66 -3.49 0.26 4.26
C PHE A 66 -3.03 1.46 3.46
N THR A 67 -3.48 2.65 3.85
CA THR A 67 -2.93 3.89 3.29
C THR A 67 -1.79 4.31 4.22
N ILE A 68 -0.74 4.88 3.64
CA ILE A 68 0.36 5.45 4.39
C ILE A 68 0.05 6.93 4.52
N ARG A 69 0.03 7.45 5.73
CA ARG A 69 -0.36 8.83 6.01
C ARG A 69 0.75 9.61 6.68
N SER A 70 0.83 10.91 6.32
CA SER A 70 1.66 11.86 7.02
C SER A 70 0.65 12.81 7.63
N GLY A 71 0.32 12.66 8.90
CA GLY A 71 -0.84 13.32 9.49
C GLY A 71 -2.09 12.84 8.76
N ASP A 72 -2.81 13.78 8.09
CA ASP A 72 -3.97 13.40 7.32
C ASP A 72 -3.63 13.32 5.84
N ALA A 73 -2.44 13.63 5.44
CA ALA A 73 -2.06 13.62 4.02
C ALA A 73 -1.78 12.20 3.53
N PHE A 74 -2.25 11.88 2.32
CA PHE A 74 -2.02 10.58 1.73
C PHE A 74 -0.60 10.52 1.17
N ALA A 75 0.21 9.58 1.62
CA ALA A 75 1.58 9.43 1.16
C ALA A 75 1.79 8.21 0.26
N GLY A 76 0.97 7.19 0.38
CA GLY A 76 1.11 5.98 -0.45
C GLY A 76 0.22 4.85 0.01
N LEU A 77 0.44 3.67 -0.58
CA LEU A 77 -0.31 2.48 -0.23
C LEU A 77 0.66 1.36 0.10
N ILE A 78 0.25 0.48 0.99
CA ILE A 78 0.99 -0.72 1.27
C ILE A 78 -0.03 -1.77 1.65
N GLY A 79 0.10 -2.97 1.19
CA GLY A 79 -0.88 -4.00 1.48
C GLY A 79 -0.37 -5.40 1.24
N PHE A 80 -1.19 -6.35 1.67
CA PHE A 80 -0.89 -7.73 1.47
C PHE A 80 -1.56 -8.22 0.20
N LYS A 81 -1.04 -9.29 -0.38
CA LYS A 81 -1.69 -9.96 -1.49
C LYS A 81 -1.23 -11.40 -1.53
N SER A 82 -1.99 -12.22 -2.23
CA SER A 82 -1.66 -13.63 -2.42
C SER A 82 -1.53 -14.41 -1.12
N ALA A 83 -2.35 -14.08 -0.12
CA ALA A 83 -2.33 -14.81 1.13
C ALA A 83 -2.68 -16.27 0.89
N ASP A 84 -1.86 -17.20 1.37
CA ASP A 84 -2.09 -18.62 1.20
C ASP A 84 -2.01 -19.26 2.56
N SER A 85 -3.16 -19.70 3.11
CA SER A 85 -3.21 -20.29 4.43
C SER A 85 -2.60 -21.70 4.47
N THR A 86 -2.49 -22.36 3.31
CA THR A 86 -1.92 -23.71 3.28
C THR A 86 -0.41 -23.65 3.45
N THR A 87 0.25 -22.72 2.75
CA THR A 87 1.70 -22.60 2.84
C THR A 87 2.10 -21.57 3.88
N ARG A 88 1.12 -20.80 4.40
CA ARG A 88 1.36 -19.71 5.36
C ARG A 88 2.29 -18.66 4.79
N THR A 89 2.08 -18.31 3.53
CA THR A 89 2.88 -17.30 2.85
C THR A 89 2.00 -16.14 2.44
N ILE A 90 2.59 -14.95 2.34
CA ILE A 90 1.86 -13.78 1.90
C ILE A 90 2.85 -12.82 1.28
N GLU A 91 2.39 -11.98 0.33
CA GLU A 91 3.24 -11.00 -0.31
C GLU A 91 2.89 -9.63 0.19
N ILE A 92 3.84 -8.71 0.21
CA ILE A 92 3.60 -7.31 0.51
C ILE A 92 3.95 -6.52 -0.73
N GLY A 93 3.01 -5.68 -1.17
CA GLY A 93 3.23 -4.75 -2.29
C GLY A 93 3.01 -3.34 -1.78
N TYR A 94 3.73 -2.35 -2.35
CA TYR A 94 3.62 -0.99 -1.90
C TYR A 94 4.09 0.02 -2.92
N TRP A 95 3.66 1.26 -2.78
CA TRP A 95 4.22 2.38 -3.53
C TRP A 95 4.06 3.64 -2.69
N LEU A 96 4.93 4.65 -2.97
CA LEU A 96 4.97 5.85 -2.17
C LEU A 96 5.10 7.04 -3.09
N ARG A 97 4.46 8.13 -2.77
CA ARG A 97 4.59 9.37 -3.55
C ARG A 97 6.04 9.82 -3.49
N SER A 98 6.53 10.40 -4.60
CA SER A 98 7.94 10.72 -4.74
C SER A 98 8.47 11.63 -3.64
N GLU A 99 7.66 12.58 -3.15
CA GLU A 99 8.12 13.51 -2.13
C GLU A 99 8.34 12.84 -0.76
N PHE A 100 7.87 11.61 -0.59
CA PHE A 100 8.05 10.91 0.67
C PHE A 100 9.12 9.82 0.60
N GLN A 101 9.74 9.62 -0.54
CA GLN A 101 10.75 8.58 -0.68
C GLN A 101 12.04 9.00 0.01
N GLY A 102 12.84 8.03 0.40
CA GLY A 102 14.13 8.32 1.02
C GLY A 102 14.08 8.73 2.48
N ARG A 103 12.94 8.60 3.15
CA ARG A 103 12.80 9.02 4.54
C ARG A 103 12.64 7.86 5.50
N GLY A 104 12.85 6.64 5.07
CA GLY A 104 12.70 5.46 5.94
C GLY A 104 11.25 5.07 6.20
N ILE A 105 10.27 5.75 5.56
CA ILE A 105 8.87 5.47 5.78
C ILE A 105 8.53 4.08 5.32
N MET A 106 9.00 3.67 4.16
CA MET A 106 8.67 2.37 3.61
C MET A 106 9.27 1.24 4.44
N THR A 107 10.49 1.41 4.93
CA THR A 107 11.11 0.42 5.80
C THR A 107 10.27 0.22 7.06
N SER A 108 9.81 1.32 7.67
CA SER A 108 8.99 1.25 8.86
C SER A 108 7.63 0.62 8.56
N ALA A 109 7.03 0.94 7.41
CA ALA A 109 5.74 0.39 7.00
C ALA A 109 5.81 -1.11 6.75
N VAL A 110 6.87 -1.56 6.06
CA VAL A 110 7.07 -2.99 5.78
C VAL A 110 7.30 -3.75 7.08
N GLN A 111 8.06 -3.19 8.02
CA GLN A 111 8.28 -3.83 9.32
C GLN A 111 6.96 -3.98 10.08
N ALA A 112 6.08 -2.96 10.02
CA ALA A 112 4.79 -3.02 10.68
C ALA A 112 3.91 -4.12 10.08
N LEU A 113 3.90 -4.25 8.75
CA LEU A 113 3.13 -5.29 8.09
C LEU A 113 3.71 -6.69 8.35
N CYS A 114 5.03 -6.82 8.42
CA CYS A 114 5.65 -8.10 8.76
C CYS A 114 5.22 -8.54 10.16
N ARG A 115 5.20 -7.59 11.11
CA ARG A 115 4.80 -7.91 12.47
C ARG A 115 3.32 -8.35 12.47
N LEU A 116 2.46 -7.64 11.73
CA LEU A 116 1.06 -7.99 11.66
C LEU A 116 0.88 -9.40 11.08
N ALA A 117 1.61 -9.71 10.00
CA ALA A 117 1.51 -10.99 9.33
C ALA A 117 1.95 -12.14 10.25
N PHE A 118 3.06 -11.99 10.94
CA PHE A 118 3.55 -13.04 11.80
C PHE A 118 2.73 -13.17 13.08
N GLU A 119 2.35 -12.08 13.70
CA GLU A 119 1.68 -12.13 14.98
C GLU A 119 0.17 -12.28 14.94
N GLU A 120 -0.48 -11.69 13.96
CA GLU A 120 -1.93 -11.71 13.90
C GLU A 120 -2.51 -12.57 12.77
N MET A 121 -1.77 -12.79 11.71
CA MET A 121 -2.29 -13.52 10.56
C MET A 121 -1.75 -14.95 10.47
N GLY A 122 -0.82 -15.31 11.36
CA GLY A 122 -0.28 -16.68 11.38
C GLY A 122 0.62 -17.05 10.21
N MET A 123 1.17 -16.07 9.54
CA MET A 123 2.04 -16.33 8.39
C MET A 123 3.45 -16.74 8.84
N GLU A 124 4.12 -17.54 8.02
CA GLU A 124 5.46 -18.00 8.31
C GLU A 124 6.47 -17.47 7.31
N ARG A 125 6.05 -17.05 6.12
CA ARG A 125 6.95 -16.52 5.10
C ARG A 125 6.34 -15.30 4.46
N ILE A 126 7.09 -14.24 4.28
CA ILE A 126 6.64 -13.03 3.64
C ILE A 126 7.54 -12.72 2.47
N GLU A 127 6.93 -12.42 1.32
CA GLU A 127 7.65 -12.03 0.13
C GLU A 127 7.38 -10.56 -0.12
N ILE A 128 8.37 -9.77 -0.44
CA ILE A 128 8.18 -8.35 -0.70
C ILE A 128 8.43 -8.09 -2.15
N ARG A 129 7.43 -7.49 -2.83
CA ARG A 129 7.54 -7.21 -4.25
C ARG A 129 8.19 -5.89 -4.45
N LEU A 130 9.51 -5.93 -4.74
CA LEU A 130 10.25 -4.73 -4.94
C LEU A 130 10.04 -4.14 -6.32
N SER A 131 9.46 -4.89 -7.24
CA SER A 131 9.26 -4.38 -8.57
C SER A 131 8.36 -3.14 -8.59
N LEU A 132 7.60 -2.92 -7.53
CA LEU A 132 6.72 -1.80 -7.51
C LEU A 132 7.47 -0.57 -7.10
N ILE A 133 8.67 -0.77 -6.55
CA ILE A 133 9.35 0.33 -6.20
C ILE A 133 10.70 0.27 -6.29
N HIS A 134 11.16 -0.35 -6.99
CA HIS A 134 12.43 -0.53 -7.04
C HIS A 134 13.18 0.68 -7.02
N ILE A 135 12.70 1.54 -6.79
CA ILE A 135 13.34 2.67 -6.82
C ILE A 135 13.79 2.98 -5.59
N SER A 136 13.69 2.71 -4.94
CA SER A 136 13.85 3.06 -3.95
C SER A 136 14.41 3.30 -3.18
N GLU A 137 14.61 3.22 -2.77
CA GLU A 137 15.06 3.62 -1.69
C GLU A 137 16.26 3.21 -1.53
#